data_08e87bead469892b8b1131619154ebfa
#
_entry.id   08e87bead469892b8b1131619154ebfa
#
_cell.length_a   1.000
_cell.length_b   1.000
_cell.length_c   1.000
_cell.angle_alpha   90.00
_cell.angle_beta   90.00
_cell.angle_gamma   90.00
#
_symmetry.space_group_name_H-M   'P 1'
#
loop_
_entity.id
_entity.type
_entity.pdbx_description
1 polymer ?
#
loop_
_entity_poly.entity_id
_entity_poly.type
_entity_poly.pdbx_seq_one_letter_code
_entity_poly.pdbx_strand_id
1 'polypeptide(L)'
;MAEFNSYLLGKARKSVGNLTIVYAKGKNIVRAKVFGRKDNPTPEVLMQRMRVRLLGRFARRILPVIRKGFAGVGKGTAYNAFMAANMKQVTVDEDMTGSIDFETLQLASGLLYTPRVEVTCEEDPVVYRFVQTAEEAEEGFAALDDKVYGVLLETALQRVCLVALKNRGIAGETEVPLPDGWNAAKVNVYCFVMSGNERMVSDSIFLPVSTQA
;
A
#
# COMPACT_ATOMS: atom_id res chain seq x y z
N MET A 1 22.86 2.22 -21.86
CA MET A 1 23.11 1.36 -20.68
C MET A 1 23.65 0.04 -21.20
N ALA A 2 24.74 -0.47 -20.61
CA ALA A 2 25.30 -1.76 -20.95
C ALA A 2 25.36 -2.65 -19.69
N GLU A 3 25.17 -3.95 -19.88
CA GLU A 3 25.40 -4.96 -18.85
C GLU A 3 26.80 -5.54 -19.03
N PHE A 4 27.49 -5.83 -17.92
CA PHE A 4 28.79 -6.47 -18.00
C PHE A 4 28.97 -7.47 -16.88
N ASN A 5 29.74 -8.50 -17.15
CA ASN A 5 30.19 -9.46 -16.16
C ASN A 5 31.71 -9.31 -15.97
N SER A 6 32.14 -9.20 -14.74
CA SER A 6 33.55 -9.10 -14.40
C SER A 6 33.87 -9.99 -13.21
N TYR A 7 34.76 -10.95 -13.42
CA TYR A 7 35.29 -11.80 -12.33
C TYR A 7 36.15 -11.00 -11.34
N LEU A 8 36.81 -9.94 -11.80
CA LEU A 8 37.67 -9.09 -11.00
C LEU A 8 36.88 -8.07 -10.16
N LEU A 9 35.83 -7.47 -10.71
CA LEU A 9 35.09 -6.40 -10.05
C LEU A 9 33.89 -6.90 -9.22
N GLY A 10 33.48 -8.15 -9.40
CA GLY A 10 32.35 -8.72 -8.69
C GLY A 10 31.07 -7.86 -8.79
N LYS A 11 30.46 -7.55 -7.65
CA LYS A 11 29.28 -6.66 -7.53
C LYS A 11 29.73 -5.20 -7.45
N ALA A 12 30.07 -4.59 -8.58
CA ALA A 12 30.60 -3.25 -8.63
C ALA A 12 29.51 -2.17 -8.41
N ARG A 13 29.87 -1.11 -7.70
CA ARG A 13 29.01 0.05 -7.42
C ARG A 13 29.82 1.34 -7.42
N LYS A 14 29.15 2.48 -7.60
CA LYS A 14 29.69 3.84 -7.63
C LYS A 14 30.17 4.29 -9.02
N SER A 15 30.87 5.42 -9.09
CA SER A 15 31.34 6.02 -10.34
C SER A 15 32.84 5.87 -10.46
N VAL A 16 33.30 5.57 -11.70
CA VAL A 16 34.71 5.54 -12.04
C VAL A 16 34.88 6.34 -13.34
N GLY A 17 35.62 7.45 -13.27
CA GLY A 17 35.78 8.35 -14.40
C GLY A 17 34.41 8.85 -14.92
N ASN A 18 34.15 8.64 -16.19
CA ASN A 18 32.94 9.03 -16.88
C ASN A 18 31.79 7.98 -16.80
N LEU A 19 31.99 6.93 -16.00
CA LEU A 19 31.04 5.83 -15.90
C LEU A 19 30.44 5.77 -14.48
N THR A 20 29.15 5.44 -14.41
CA THR A 20 28.47 5.06 -13.18
C THR A 20 28.09 3.59 -13.27
N ILE A 21 28.48 2.83 -12.25
CA ILE A 21 28.24 1.39 -12.17
C ILE A 21 27.24 1.12 -11.05
N VAL A 22 26.23 0.30 -11.34
CA VAL A 22 25.19 -0.11 -10.40
C VAL A 22 25.02 -1.62 -10.49
N TYR A 23 25.04 -2.29 -9.34
CA TYR A 23 24.64 -3.68 -9.26
C TYR A 23 23.16 -3.75 -8.87
N ALA A 24 22.32 -4.22 -9.79
CA ALA A 24 20.88 -4.32 -9.59
C ALA A 24 20.33 -5.61 -10.24
N LYS A 25 19.42 -6.29 -9.56
CA LYS A 25 18.75 -7.51 -10.05
C LYS A 25 19.73 -8.60 -10.53
N GLY A 26 20.83 -8.79 -9.80
CA GLY A 26 21.84 -9.80 -10.14
C GLY A 26 22.84 -9.42 -11.23
N LYS A 27 22.75 -8.20 -11.79
CA LYS A 27 23.55 -7.76 -12.93
C LYS A 27 24.34 -6.48 -12.63
N ASN A 28 25.54 -6.36 -13.17
CA ASN A 28 26.29 -5.12 -13.22
C ASN A 28 25.83 -4.28 -14.42
N ILE A 29 25.37 -3.09 -14.14
CA ILE A 29 24.88 -2.14 -15.15
C ILE A 29 25.84 -0.95 -15.18
N VAL A 30 26.33 -0.59 -16.35
CA VAL A 30 27.16 0.58 -16.57
C VAL A 30 26.42 1.60 -17.42
N ARG A 31 26.56 2.87 -17.07
CA ARG A 31 26.01 4.01 -17.83
C ARG A 31 26.97 5.18 -17.80
N ALA A 32 26.88 6.04 -18.79
CA ALA A 32 27.62 7.30 -18.78
C ALA A 32 27.20 8.15 -17.57
N LYS A 33 28.16 8.80 -16.94
CA LYS A 33 27.93 9.75 -15.85
C LYS A 33 27.35 11.04 -16.42
N VAL A 34 26.28 11.51 -15.82
CA VAL A 34 25.70 12.82 -16.13
C VAL A 34 26.40 13.87 -15.30
N PHE A 35 27.14 14.78 -15.94
CA PHE A 35 27.96 15.80 -15.25
C PHE A 35 27.21 17.09 -14.92
N GLY A 36 26.16 17.39 -15.66
CA GLY A 36 25.31 18.54 -15.39
C GLY A 36 23.96 18.34 -16.07
N ARG A 37 22.92 18.56 -15.35
CA ARG A 37 21.56 18.54 -15.87
C ARG A 37 20.89 19.84 -15.49
N LYS A 38 20.56 20.66 -16.49
CA LYS A 38 19.66 21.79 -16.25
C LYS A 38 18.29 21.23 -15.95
N ASP A 39 17.78 21.44 -14.75
CA ASP A 39 16.42 21.10 -14.38
C ASP A 39 15.55 22.34 -14.62
N ASN A 40 14.82 22.34 -15.72
CA ASN A 40 13.86 23.39 -16.05
C ASN A 40 12.48 22.71 -16.22
N PRO A 41 11.81 22.35 -15.10
CA PRO A 41 10.56 21.63 -15.15
C PRO A 41 9.40 22.53 -15.58
N THR A 42 8.51 21.99 -16.41
CA THR A 42 7.22 22.62 -16.67
C THR A 42 6.30 22.51 -15.42
N PRO A 43 5.23 23.33 -15.31
CA PRO A 43 4.29 23.24 -14.21
C PRO A 43 3.74 21.82 -14.00
N GLU A 44 3.41 21.10 -15.07
CA GLU A 44 2.87 19.73 -15.00
C GLU A 44 3.91 18.76 -14.42
N VAL A 45 5.19 18.94 -14.74
CA VAL A 45 6.28 18.13 -14.16
C VAL A 45 6.43 18.43 -12.67
N LEU A 46 6.26 19.68 -12.25
CA LEU A 46 6.28 20.06 -10.84
C LEU A 46 5.10 19.42 -10.08
N MET A 47 3.88 19.50 -10.63
CA MET A 47 2.69 18.84 -10.06
C MET A 47 2.92 17.34 -9.94
N GLN A 48 3.43 16.68 -10.99
CA GLN A 48 3.72 15.25 -10.94
C GLN A 48 4.78 14.90 -9.89
N ARG A 49 5.82 15.71 -9.75
CA ARG A 49 6.83 15.53 -8.68
C ARG A 49 6.19 15.66 -7.30
N MET A 50 5.25 16.60 -7.13
CA MET A 50 4.52 16.77 -5.86
C MET A 50 3.63 15.57 -5.55
N ARG A 51 2.88 15.04 -6.53
CA ARG A 51 2.09 13.81 -6.38
C ARG A 51 2.96 12.65 -5.90
N VAL A 52 4.08 12.41 -6.57
CA VAL A 52 5.03 11.35 -6.18
C VAL A 52 5.60 11.58 -4.78
N ARG A 53 5.92 12.83 -4.44
CA ARG A 53 6.44 13.19 -3.11
C ARG A 53 5.42 12.95 -2.00
N LEU A 54 4.17 13.38 -2.21
CA LEU A 54 3.08 13.24 -1.25
C LEU A 54 2.77 11.76 -1.00
N LEU A 55 2.45 11.03 -2.08
CA LEU A 55 2.13 9.61 -2.00
C LEU A 55 3.31 8.78 -1.46
N GLY A 56 4.53 9.11 -1.87
CA GLY A 56 5.72 8.41 -1.39
C GLY A 56 6.03 8.67 0.08
N ARG A 57 5.68 9.85 0.63
CA ARG A 57 5.79 10.13 2.06
C ARG A 57 4.75 9.33 2.84
N PHE A 58 3.52 9.31 2.38
CA PHE A 58 2.43 8.52 2.94
C PHE A 58 2.76 7.02 2.93
N ALA A 59 3.15 6.48 1.77
CA ALA A 59 3.49 5.06 1.61
C ALA A 59 4.55 4.55 2.60
N ARG A 60 5.53 5.38 2.96
CA ARG A 60 6.56 5.01 3.94
C ARG A 60 5.99 4.80 5.34
N ARG A 61 4.94 5.55 5.71
CA ARG A 61 4.29 5.46 7.02
C ARG A 61 3.43 4.22 7.15
N ILE A 62 2.81 3.80 6.03
CA ILE A 62 1.91 2.65 5.98
C ILE A 62 2.57 1.38 5.39
N LEU A 63 3.91 1.35 5.32
CA LEU A 63 4.67 0.28 4.68
C LEU A 63 4.33 -1.14 5.14
N PRO A 64 4.02 -1.41 6.43
CA PRO A 64 3.60 -2.74 6.87
C PRO A 64 2.35 -3.26 6.15
N VAL A 65 1.35 -2.38 5.94
CA VAL A 65 0.11 -2.72 5.21
C VAL A 65 0.42 -2.94 3.74
N ILE A 66 1.21 -2.04 3.11
CA ILE A 66 1.59 -2.16 1.70
C ILE A 66 2.30 -3.48 1.42
N ARG A 67 3.19 -3.94 2.31
CA ARG A 67 3.91 -5.20 2.12
C ARG A 67 3.00 -6.42 2.08
N LYS A 68 1.90 -6.38 2.84
CA LYS A 68 0.87 -7.44 2.82
C LYS A 68 -0.08 -7.26 1.64
N GLY A 69 -0.67 -6.09 1.49
CA GLY A 69 -1.70 -5.82 0.50
C GLY A 69 -1.21 -5.86 -0.97
N PHE A 70 0.09 -5.76 -1.20
CA PHE A 70 0.70 -5.90 -2.54
C PHE A 70 1.69 -7.07 -2.61
N ALA A 71 1.48 -8.11 -1.79
CA ALA A 71 2.27 -9.32 -1.85
C ALA A 71 2.04 -10.03 -3.19
N GLY A 72 3.13 -10.40 -3.87
CA GLY A 72 3.06 -11.11 -5.16
C GLY A 72 2.59 -10.26 -6.36
N VAL A 73 2.27 -8.98 -6.18
CA VAL A 73 1.77 -8.12 -7.25
C VAL A 73 2.90 -7.54 -8.09
N GLY A 74 2.83 -7.80 -9.40
CA GLY A 74 3.73 -7.22 -10.40
C GLY A 74 5.18 -7.69 -10.35
N LYS A 75 6.04 -7.11 -11.20
CA LYS A 75 7.48 -7.45 -11.33
C LYS A 75 8.40 -6.61 -10.43
N GLY A 76 7.83 -5.76 -9.59
CA GLY A 76 8.57 -4.79 -8.77
C GLY A 76 8.56 -5.12 -7.28
N THR A 77 8.60 -4.05 -6.49
CA THR A 77 8.38 -4.12 -5.05
C THR A 77 6.93 -3.76 -4.73
N ALA A 78 6.40 -4.25 -3.61
CA ALA A 78 5.07 -3.88 -3.11
C ALA A 78 4.88 -2.35 -3.05
N TYR A 79 5.92 -1.61 -2.67
CA TYR A 79 5.93 -0.15 -2.67
C TYR A 79 5.68 0.43 -4.09
N ASN A 80 6.35 -0.10 -5.11
CA ASN A 80 6.17 0.38 -6.48
C ASN A 80 4.78 0.03 -7.03
N ALA A 81 4.24 -1.13 -6.68
CA ALA A 81 2.89 -1.54 -7.03
C ALA A 81 1.84 -0.60 -6.39
N PHE A 82 1.99 -0.31 -5.10
CA PHE A 82 1.16 0.68 -4.39
C PHE A 82 1.22 2.07 -5.05
N MET A 83 2.43 2.56 -5.36
CA MET A 83 2.61 3.86 -6.02
C MET A 83 1.92 3.90 -7.39
N ALA A 84 2.02 2.83 -8.16
CA ALA A 84 1.37 2.75 -9.48
C ALA A 84 -0.16 2.73 -9.38
N ALA A 85 -0.72 1.97 -8.44
CA ALA A 85 -2.16 1.86 -8.20
C ALA A 85 -2.77 3.20 -7.76
N ASN A 86 -2.07 3.95 -6.88
CA ASN A 86 -2.64 5.11 -6.20
C ASN A 86 -2.21 6.47 -6.74
N MET A 87 -1.43 6.53 -7.82
CA MET A 87 -0.96 7.82 -8.36
C MET A 87 -2.11 8.73 -8.83
N LYS A 88 -3.22 8.15 -9.27
CA LYS A 88 -4.40 8.86 -9.74
C LYS A 88 -5.27 9.42 -8.60
N GLN A 89 -5.14 8.85 -7.39
CA GLN A 89 -5.88 9.24 -6.19
C GLN A 89 -5.27 10.47 -5.49
N VAL A 90 -4.18 11.00 -6.04
CA VAL A 90 -3.52 12.19 -5.53
C VAL A 90 -3.81 13.37 -6.45
N THR A 91 -4.49 14.36 -5.94
CA THR A 91 -4.71 15.65 -6.61
C THR A 91 -3.66 16.66 -6.14
N VAL A 92 -3.25 17.55 -7.02
CA VAL A 92 -2.36 18.67 -6.73
C VAL A 92 -2.90 19.90 -7.42
N ASP A 93 -3.12 20.95 -6.64
CA ASP A 93 -3.62 22.23 -7.12
C ASP A 93 -2.50 23.10 -7.71
N GLU A 94 -2.86 24.21 -8.33
CA GLU A 94 -1.93 25.19 -8.92
C GLU A 94 -0.97 25.76 -7.89
N ASP A 95 -1.41 25.91 -6.64
CA ASP A 95 -0.62 26.36 -5.49
C ASP A 95 0.35 25.30 -4.96
N MET A 96 0.51 24.16 -5.66
CA MET A 96 1.34 23.03 -5.26
C MET A 96 0.92 22.40 -3.92
N THR A 97 -0.28 22.64 -3.46
CA THR A 97 -0.91 21.88 -2.37
C THR A 97 -1.50 20.60 -2.93
N GLY A 98 -1.40 19.51 -2.17
CA GLY A 98 -1.89 18.23 -2.64
C GLY A 98 -2.63 17.47 -1.56
N SER A 99 -3.67 16.74 -1.99
CA SER A 99 -4.48 15.88 -1.15
C SER A 99 -4.50 14.46 -1.69
N ILE A 100 -4.77 13.51 -0.79
CA ILE A 100 -4.97 12.10 -1.12
C ILE A 100 -6.45 11.82 -0.91
N ASP A 101 -7.08 11.23 -1.92
CA ASP A 101 -8.44 10.71 -1.78
C ASP A 101 -8.36 9.35 -1.08
N PHE A 102 -8.77 9.34 0.19
CA PHE A 102 -8.71 8.15 1.02
C PHE A 102 -9.84 7.16 0.75
N GLU A 103 -10.99 7.59 0.23
CA GLU A 103 -12.12 6.69 -0.05
C GLU A 103 -11.81 5.76 -1.22
N THR A 104 -11.10 6.26 -2.22
CA THR A 104 -10.70 5.49 -3.41
C THR A 104 -9.30 4.89 -3.31
N LEU A 105 -8.62 5.10 -2.17
CA LEU A 105 -7.26 4.61 -1.95
C LEU A 105 -7.21 3.08 -1.90
N GLN A 106 -6.33 2.49 -2.70
CA GLN A 106 -6.09 1.05 -2.70
C GLN A 106 -4.94 0.70 -1.75
N LEU A 107 -5.25 -0.02 -0.67
CA LEU A 107 -4.26 -0.54 0.28
C LEU A 107 -3.81 -1.97 -0.06
N ALA A 108 -4.57 -2.65 -0.90
CA ALA A 108 -4.24 -3.95 -1.47
C ALA A 108 -4.77 -4.03 -2.91
N SER A 109 -4.12 -4.84 -3.73
CA SER A 109 -4.61 -5.14 -5.08
C SER A 109 -4.20 -6.53 -5.51
N GLY A 110 -5.15 -7.29 -6.02
CA GLY A 110 -4.91 -8.67 -6.46
C GLY A 110 -6.14 -9.35 -7.05
N LEU A 111 -6.10 -10.67 -7.13
CA LEU A 111 -7.09 -11.47 -7.86
C LEU A 111 -8.09 -12.17 -6.95
N LEU A 112 -7.84 -12.26 -5.64
CA LEU A 112 -8.77 -12.90 -4.72
C LEU A 112 -10.06 -12.08 -4.60
N TYR A 113 -11.15 -12.73 -4.33
CA TYR A 113 -12.40 -12.05 -4.03
C TYR A 113 -12.28 -11.25 -2.73
N THR A 114 -12.93 -10.12 -2.73
CA THR A 114 -13.00 -9.24 -1.55
C THR A 114 -13.86 -9.88 -0.46
N PRO A 115 -13.54 -9.67 0.83
CA PRO A 115 -14.26 -10.29 1.93
C PRO A 115 -15.59 -9.57 2.21
N ARG A 116 -16.55 -10.28 2.78
CA ARG A 116 -17.80 -9.72 3.29
C ARG A 116 -17.62 -9.35 4.76
N VAL A 117 -17.28 -8.09 4.99
CA VAL A 117 -17.07 -7.54 6.32
C VAL A 117 -17.82 -6.22 6.45
N GLU A 118 -18.52 -6.06 7.54
CA GLU A 118 -19.16 -4.81 7.93
C GLU A 118 -18.44 -4.25 9.16
N VAL A 119 -18.48 -2.93 9.33
CA VAL A 119 -17.85 -2.29 10.48
C VAL A 119 -18.83 -1.34 11.16
N THR A 120 -18.89 -1.43 12.48
CA THR A 120 -19.61 -0.49 13.33
C THR A 120 -18.65 0.14 14.33
N CYS A 121 -18.95 1.36 14.78
CA CYS A 121 -18.17 2.06 15.78
C CYS A 121 -19.06 2.40 16.97
N GLU A 122 -18.64 2.01 18.16
CA GLU A 122 -19.20 2.43 19.44
C GLU A 122 -18.47 3.68 19.92
N GLU A 123 -19.17 4.65 20.51
CA GLU A 123 -18.58 5.97 20.83
C GLU A 123 -17.93 6.04 22.23
N ASP A 124 -18.42 5.26 23.20
CA ASP A 124 -17.89 5.31 24.57
C ASP A 124 -17.86 3.93 25.24
N PRO A 125 -16.71 3.23 25.31
CA PRO A 125 -15.42 3.61 24.70
C PRO A 125 -15.42 3.44 23.17
N VAL A 126 -14.56 4.21 22.48
CA VAL A 126 -14.46 4.10 21.01
C VAL A 126 -13.87 2.75 20.61
N VAL A 127 -14.72 1.88 20.08
CA VAL A 127 -14.35 0.51 19.63
C VAL A 127 -14.90 0.28 18.23
N TYR A 128 -14.03 -0.19 17.33
CA TYR A 128 -14.42 -0.63 16.00
C TYR A 128 -14.72 -2.12 16.04
N ARG A 129 -15.95 -2.49 15.72
CA ARG A 129 -16.40 -3.88 15.65
C ARG A 129 -16.50 -4.30 14.19
N PHE A 130 -15.69 -5.26 13.80
CA PHE A 130 -15.74 -5.90 12.49
C PHE A 130 -16.61 -7.14 12.57
N VAL A 131 -17.69 -7.17 11.81
CA VAL A 131 -18.59 -8.32 11.69
C VAL A 131 -18.30 -9.00 10.36
N GLN A 132 -17.84 -10.24 10.43
CA GLN A 132 -17.47 -11.03 9.26
C GLN A 132 -18.48 -12.15 9.04
N THR A 133 -18.95 -12.29 7.80
CA THR A 133 -19.79 -13.40 7.35
C THR A 133 -18.91 -14.50 6.80
N ALA A 134 -19.22 -15.76 7.13
CA ALA A 134 -18.55 -16.91 6.51
C ALA A 134 -18.86 -16.98 5.01
N GLU A 135 -17.84 -17.27 4.22
CA GLU A 135 -17.93 -17.39 2.78
C GLU A 135 -17.58 -18.81 2.33
N GLU A 136 -18.12 -19.21 1.20
CA GLU A 136 -17.80 -20.50 0.57
C GLU A 136 -16.47 -20.40 -0.21
N ALA A 137 -15.84 -21.56 -0.40
CA ALA A 137 -14.63 -21.64 -1.20
C ALA A 137 -14.99 -21.59 -2.70
N GLU A 138 -14.16 -20.88 -3.48
CA GLU A 138 -14.22 -20.86 -4.93
C GLU A 138 -12.81 -21.07 -5.50
N GLU A 139 -12.67 -22.05 -6.39
CA GLU A 139 -11.37 -22.46 -6.91
C GLU A 139 -10.63 -21.29 -7.59
N GLY A 140 -9.41 -21.04 -7.12
CA GLY A 140 -8.54 -20.00 -7.64
C GLY A 140 -8.78 -18.58 -7.11
N PHE A 141 -9.94 -18.29 -6.47
CA PHE A 141 -10.32 -16.94 -6.05
C PHE A 141 -10.68 -16.80 -4.58
N ALA A 142 -11.11 -17.87 -3.93
CA ALA A 142 -11.47 -17.88 -2.52
C ALA A 142 -11.18 -19.24 -1.87
N ALA A 143 -10.40 -19.25 -0.80
CA ALA A 143 -10.16 -20.43 0.02
C ALA A 143 -10.63 -20.18 1.46
N LEU A 144 -11.10 -21.22 2.15
CA LEU A 144 -11.63 -21.10 3.52
C LEU A 144 -10.56 -20.66 4.53
N ASP A 145 -9.30 -20.97 4.25
CA ASP A 145 -8.14 -20.62 5.07
C ASP A 145 -7.53 -19.24 4.74
N ASP A 146 -8.11 -18.52 3.77
CA ASP A 146 -7.68 -17.16 3.44
C ASP A 146 -7.77 -16.26 4.68
N LYS A 147 -6.70 -15.50 4.92
CA LYS A 147 -6.57 -14.58 6.05
C LYS A 147 -7.24 -13.25 5.72
N VAL A 148 -8.23 -12.85 6.48
CA VAL A 148 -8.90 -11.55 6.32
C VAL A 148 -8.23 -10.54 7.23
N TYR A 149 -7.99 -9.34 6.69
CA TYR A 149 -7.39 -8.22 7.42
C TYR A 149 -8.30 -7.00 7.39
N GLY A 150 -8.51 -6.42 8.57
CA GLY A 150 -9.03 -5.07 8.73
C GLY A 150 -7.89 -4.05 8.85
N VAL A 151 -8.09 -2.86 8.35
CA VAL A 151 -7.13 -1.75 8.44
C VAL A 151 -7.84 -0.51 8.93
N LEU A 152 -7.42 0.01 10.07
CA LEU A 152 -7.79 1.35 10.52
C LEU A 152 -6.71 2.31 10.07
N LEU A 153 -7.07 3.36 9.35
CA LEU A 153 -6.18 4.42 8.89
C LEU A 153 -6.60 5.76 9.48
N GLU A 154 -5.82 6.30 10.38
CA GLU A 154 -5.99 7.69 10.83
C GLU A 154 -5.33 8.63 9.83
N THR A 155 -6.13 9.48 9.19
CA THR A 155 -5.72 10.26 8.01
C THR A 155 -4.84 11.47 8.35
N ALA A 156 -5.03 12.12 9.50
CA ALA A 156 -4.24 13.29 9.90
C ALA A 156 -2.83 12.90 10.37
N LEU A 157 -2.70 11.84 11.19
CA LEU A 157 -1.41 11.32 11.64
C LEU A 157 -0.76 10.44 10.58
N GLN A 158 -1.53 9.97 9.60
CA GLN A 158 -1.13 9.00 8.58
C GLN A 158 -0.55 7.74 9.23
N ARG A 159 -1.25 7.21 10.20
CA ARG A 159 -0.90 5.97 10.91
C ARG A 159 -1.92 4.88 10.58
N VAL A 160 -1.46 3.65 10.62
CA VAL A 160 -2.31 2.47 10.35
C VAL A 160 -2.23 1.48 11.49
N CYS A 161 -3.37 0.87 11.79
CA CYS A 161 -3.48 -0.32 12.60
C CYS A 161 -3.97 -1.47 11.71
N LEU A 162 -3.17 -2.51 11.58
CA LEU A 162 -3.52 -3.71 10.82
C LEU A 162 -4.03 -4.78 11.78
N VAL A 163 -5.23 -5.23 11.57
CA VAL A 163 -5.93 -6.20 12.42
C VAL A 163 -6.14 -7.50 11.67
N ALA A 164 -5.77 -8.62 12.25
CA ALA A 164 -6.14 -9.92 11.72
C ALA A 164 -7.56 -10.25 12.20
N LEU A 165 -8.45 -10.46 11.24
CA LEU A 165 -9.81 -10.92 11.50
C LEU A 165 -9.87 -12.46 11.48
N LYS A 166 -11.07 -13.03 11.39
CA LYS A 166 -11.23 -14.48 11.21
C LYS A 166 -10.80 -14.89 9.80
N ASN A 167 -10.53 -16.19 9.59
CA ASN A 167 -10.33 -16.69 8.24
C ASN A 167 -11.65 -16.63 7.45
N ARG A 168 -11.56 -16.57 6.12
CA ARG A 168 -12.71 -16.39 5.22
C ARG A 168 -13.88 -17.35 5.49
N GLY A 169 -13.60 -18.61 5.78
CA GLY A 169 -14.63 -19.64 6.06
C GLY A 169 -15.28 -19.53 7.44
N ILE A 170 -14.89 -18.56 8.28
CA ILE A 170 -15.35 -18.45 9.67
C ILE A 170 -16.08 -17.13 9.88
N ALA A 171 -17.37 -17.21 10.24
CA ALA A 171 -18.11 -16.05 10.70
C ALA A 171 -17.66 -15.64 12.11
N GLY A 172 -17.77 -14.39 12.42
CA GLY A 172 -17.50 -13.90 13.78
C GLY A 172 -17.26 -12.41 13.85
N GLU A 173 -17.07 -11.95 15.06
CA GLU A 173 -16.82 -10.55 15.36
C GLU A 173 -15.40 -10.37 15.89
N THR A 174 -14.83 -9.20 15.61
CA THR A 174 -13.52 -8.79 16.12
C THR A 174 -13.61 -7.34 16.54
N GLU A 175 -13.35 -7.10 17.81
CA GLU A 175 -13.35 -5.76 18.41
C GLU A 175 -11.95 -5.20 18.44
N VAL A 176 -11.82 -3.94 18.08
CA VAL A 176 -10.55 -3.22 18.03
C VAL A 176 -10.73 -1.87 18.69
N PRO A 177 -10.14 -1.65 19.87
CA PRO A 177 -10.17 -0.35 20.51
C PRO A 177 -9.40 0.67 19.67
N LEU A 178 -9.86 1.91 19.67
CA LEU A 178 -9.15 3.01 19.01
C LEU A 178 -7.77 3.19 19.67
N PRO A 179 -6.67 3.19 18.90
CA PRO A 179 -5.34 3.44 19.45
C PRO A 179 -5.23 4.81 20.10
N ASP A 180 -4.44 4.90 21.18
CA ASP A 180 -4.26 6.13 21.93
C ASP A 180 -3.81 7.30 21.07
N GLY A 181 -4.45 8.45 21.26
CA GLY A 181 -4.15 9.69 20.55
C GLY A 181 -4.68 9.76 19.11
N TRP A 182 -5.50 8.79 18.68
CA TRP A 182 -6.20 8.87 17.41
C TRP A 182 -7.53 9.60 17.54
N ASN A 183 -7.95 10.25 16.43
CA ASN A 183 -9.25 10.91 16.36
C ASN A 183 -10.22 10.02 15.56
N ALA A 184 -11.26 9.51 16.20
CA ALA A 184 -12.26 8.64 15.58
C ALA A 184 -12.88 9.25 14.30
N ALA A 185 -13.14 10.55 14.30
CA ALA A 185 -13.70 11.25 13.14
C ALA A 185 -12.77 11.32 11.91
N LYS A 186 -11.49 10.93 12.06
CA LYS A 186 -10.48 10.91 10.99
C LYS A 186 -9.98 9.51 10.66
N VAL A 187 -10.68 8.50 11.13
CA VAL A 187 -10.34 7.10 10.86
C VAL A 187 -11.14 6.59 9.67
N ASN A 188 -10.43 6.15 8.66
CA ASN A 188 -10.98 5.40 7.54
C ASN A 188 -10.70 3.91 7.72
N VAL A 189 -11.68 3.08 7.39
CA VAL A 189 -11.58 1.64 7.58
C VAL A 189 -11.57 0.94 6.24
N TYR A 190 -10.71 -0.06 6.11
CA TYR A 190 -10.61 -0.89 4.91
C TYR A 190 -10.51 -2.35 5.30
N CYS A 191 -10.81 -3.23 4.37
CA CYS A 191 -10.50 -4.65 4.50
C CYS A 191 -9.93 -5.22 3.20
N PHE A 192 -9.17 -6.29 3.33
CA PHE A 192 -8.66 -7.09 2.23
C PHE A 192 -8.36 -8.51 2.70
N VAL A 193 -8.15 -9.40 1.75
CA VAL A 193 -7.84 -10.81 2.00
C VAL A 193 -6.45 -11.14 1.47
N MET A 194 -5.79 -12.06 2.15
CA MET A 194 -4.53 -12.66 1.72
C MET A 194 -4.68 -14.18 1.78
N SER A 195 -4.24 -14.87 0.74
CA SER A 195 -4.23 -16.34 0.71
C SER A 195 -3.46 -16.94 1.88
N GLY A 196 -3.84 -18.15 2.31
CA GLY A 196 -3.16 -18.86 3.40
C GLY A 196 -1.65 -18.98 3.20
N ASN A 197 -1.19 -19.13 1.94
CA ASN A 197 0.23 -19.21 1.56
C ASN A 197 0.91 -17.83 1.37
N GLU A 198 0.20 -16.73 1.61
CA GLU A 198 0.68 -15.33 1.53
C GLU A 198 1.19 -14.87 0.16
N ARG A 199 0.76 -15.53 -0.94
CA ARG A 199 1.22 -15.21 -2.30
C ARG A 199 0.22 -14.39 -3.12
N MET A 200 -1.05 -14.48 -2.78
CA MET A 200 -2.13 -13.77 -3.47
C MET A 200 -2.90 -12.90 -2.48
N VAL A 201 -3.48 -11.83 -2.98
CA VAL A 201 -4.29 -10.89 -2.22
C VAL A 201 -5.53 -10.51 -3.00
N SER A 202 -6.52 -9.94 -2.33
CA SER A 202 -7.68 -9.28 -2.96
C SER A 202 -7.40 -7.80 -3.17
N ASP A 203 -8.26 -7.12 -3.91
CA ASP A 203 -8.35 -5.67 -3.82
C ASP A 203 -8.82 -5.27 -2.42
N SER A 204 -8.43 -4.08 -1.97
CA SER A 204 -8.96 -3.52 -0.72
C SER A 204 -10.30 -2.85 -0.95
N ILE A 205 -11.21 -2.99 0.01
CA ILE A 205 -12.49 -2.30 0.04
C ILE A 205 -12.47 -1.24 1.14
N PHE A 206 -12.95 -0.05 0.83
CA PHE A 206 -13.29 0.96 1.82
C PHE A 206 -14.61 0.55 2.51
N LEU A 207 -14.62 0.55 3.85
CA LEU A 207 -15.78 0.22 4.65
C LEU A 207 -16.37 1.50 5.26
N PRO A 208 -17.61 1.87 4.89
CA PRO A 208 -18.29 2.94 5.60
C PRO A 208 -18.57 2.52 7.04
N VAL A 209 -18.21 3.38 7.99
CA VAL A 209 -18.42 3.10 9.41
C VAL A 209 -19.84 3.53 9.79
N SER A 210 -20.63 2.58 10.30
CA SER A 210 -21.96 2.87 10.88
C SER A 210 -21.78 3.14 12.37
N THR A 211 -22.16 4.34 12.81
CA THR A 211 -22.15 4.68 14.24
C THR A 211 -23.36 4.06 14.91
N GLN A 212 -23.14 3.28 15.97
CA GLN A 212 -24.18 2.83 16.86
C GLN A 212 -24.19 3.78 18.07
N ALA A 213 -25.34 4.45 18.27
CA ALA A 213 -25.58 5.31 19.42
C ALA A 213 -25.93 4.48 20.67
#